data_34b79648b1e9180bf60a5d92dcf69b74
#
_entry.id   34b79648b1e9180bf60a5d92dcf69b74
#
_cell.length_a   1.000
_cell.length_b   1.000
_cell.length_c   1.000
_cell.angle_alpha   90.00
_cell.angle_beta   90.00
_cell.angle_gamma   90.00
#
_symmetry.space_group_name_H-M   'P 1'
#
loop_
_entity.id
_entity.type
_entity.pdbx_description
1 polymer ?
#
loop_
_entity_poly.entity_id
_entity_poly.type
_entity_poly.pdbx_seq_one_letter_code
_entity_poly.pdbx_strand_id
1 'polypeptide(L)'
;MRRLFALSYLLIAALAVAETEVPADPTMQLTVKPVLCITDERTPRCEMSFLVFWQSGTKGYYCLFNDFEEAAVRCWDDEDTGRLNDDRTVIEDFSYWMAGDEDGVRLAAVTVEVLRMETDDRRRRRRTRHVWDIN
;
A
#
# COMPACT_ATOMS: atom_id res chain seq x y z
N MET A 1 -2.49 -73.21 -6.16
CA MET A 1 -3.35 -72.09 -5.71
C MET A 1 -2.45 -70.85 -5.49
N ARG A 2 -2.40 -69.99 -6.52
CA ARG A 2 -1.62 -68.74 -6.49
C ARG A 2 -2.60 -67.59 -6.29
N ARG A 3 -2.53 -66.95 -5.11
CA ARG A 3 -3.28 -65.74 -4.82
C ARG A 3 -2.45 -64.53 -5.23
N LEU A 4 -2.89 -63.88 -6.29
CA LEU A 4 -2.38 -62.59 -6.77
C LEU A 4 -3.01 -61.48 -5.94
N PHE A 5 -2.21 -60.82 -5.10
CA PHE A 5 -2.58 -59.56 -4.45
C PHE A 5 -2.29 -58.41 -5.41
N ALA A 6 -3.33 -57.81 -5.94
CA ALA A 6 -3.22 -56.58 -6.69
C ALA A 6 -3.16 -55.40 -5.70
N LEU A 7 -1.98 -54.78 -5.58
CA LEU A 7 -1.81 -53.50 -4.87
C LEU A 7 -2.28 -52.38 -5.81
N SER A 8 -3.46 -51.83 -5.50
CA SER A 8 -3.90 -50.58 -6.11
C SER A 8 -3.19 -49.40 -5.42
N TYR A 9 -2.23 -48.83 -6.10
CA TYR A 9 -1.65 -47.54 -5.71
C TYR A 9 -2.60 -46.42 -6.11
N LEU A 10 -3.26 -45.80 -5.12
CA LEU A 10 -3.98 -44.55 -5.29
C LEU A 10 -2.94 -43.40 -5.41
N LEU A 11 -2.74 -42.89 -6.62
CA LEU A 11 -2.04 -41.66 -6.88
C LEU A 11 -2.95 -40.49 -6.46
N ILE A 12 -2.67 -39.87 -5.33
CA ILE A 12 -3.26 -38.60 -4.96
C ILE A 12 -2.45 -37.51 -5.68
N ALA A 13 -2.99 -36.99 -6.77
CA ALA A 13 -2.45 -35.81 -7.43
C ALA A 13 -2.77 -34.57 -6.58
N ALA A 14 -1.78 -34.04 -5.88
CA ALA A 14 -1.88 -32.75 -5.23
C ALA A 14 -1.89 -31.67 -6.32
N LEU A 15 -3.04 -31.04 -6.52
CA LEU A 15 -3.16 -29.83 -7.33
C LEU A 15 -2.50 -28.68 -6.55
N ALA A 16 -1.26 -28.38 -6.89
CA ALA A 16 -0.61 -27.15 -6.46
C ALA A 16 -1.30 -26.00 -7.21
N VAL A 17 -2.11 -25.23 -6.49
CA VAL A 17 -2.61 -23.94 -6.97
C VAL A 17 -1.40 -23.00 -6.97
N ALA A 18 -0.82 -22.77 -8.13
CA ALA A 18 0.16 -21.72 -8.32
C ALA A 18 -0.58 -20.38 -8.24
N GLU A 19 -0.37 -19.62 -7.16
CA GLU A 19 -0.71 -18.21 -7.12
C GLU A 19 0.10 -17.52 -8.22
N THR A 20 -0.60 -17.13 -9.28
CA THR A 20 0.00 -16.35 -10.35
C THR A 20 0.15 -14.91 -9.83
N GLU A 21 1.31 -14.58 -9.27
CA GLU A 21 1.69 -13.18 -9.10
C GLU A 21 1.72 -12.56 -10.50
N VAL A 22 0.76 -11.66 -10.74
CA VAL A 22 0.73 -10.87 -11.97
C VAL A 22 1.99 -9.99 -11.93
N PRO A 23 2.92 -10.13 -12.89
CA PRO A 23 4.12 -9.33 -12.89
C PRO A 23 3.72 -7.86 -13.04
N ALA A 24 4.13 -7.02 -12.07
CA ALA A 24 4.05 -5.57 -12.21
C ALA A 24 4.83 -5.19 -13.49
N ASP A 25 4.26 -4.29 -14.31
CA ASP A 25 4.94 -3.80 -15.50
C ASP A 25 6.27 -3.15 -15.07
N PRO A 26 7.45 -3.70 -15.44
CA PRO A 26 8.74 -3.19 -14.99
C PRO A 26 9.05 -1.79 -15.51
N THR A 27 8.26 -1.30 -16.46
CA THR A 27 8.43 0.04 -17.05
C THR A 27 7.61 1.12 -16.36
N MET A 28 6.57 0.73 -15.59
CA MET A 28 5.73 1.67 -14.85
C MET A 28 6.39 2.06 -13.52
N GLN A 29 6.62 3.35 -13.33
CA GLN A 29 7.10 3.94 -12.09
C GLN A 29 6.04 4.86 -11.51
N LEU A 30 5.72 4.66 -10.24
CA LEU A 30 4.80 5.50 -9.48
C LEU A 30 5.54 6.08 -8.28
N THR A 31 5.47 7.38 -8.10
CA THR A 31 6.07 8.09 -6.98
C THR A 31 4.99 8.92 -6.28
N VAL A 32 4.92 8.82 -4.97
CA VAL A 32 4.03 9.62 -4.12
C VAL A 32 4.86 10.34 -3.07
N LYS A 33 4.59 11.60 -2.82
CA LYS A 33 5.28 12.39 -1.79
C LYS A 33 4.27 13.29 -1.07
N PRO A 34 4.27 13.29 0.26
CA PRO A 34 5.01 12.41 1.16
C PRO A 34 4.43 10.99 1.21
N VAL A 35 5.20 10.00 1.67
CA VAL A 35 4.75 8.60 1.89
C VAL A 35 4.54 8.28 3.36
N LEU A 36 4.74 9.24 4.22
CA LEU A 36 4.64 9.08 5.67
C LEU A 36 3.94 10.28 6.28
N CYS A 37 2.97 10.00 7.13
CA CYS A 37 2.38 10.97 8.02
C CYS A 37 2.51 10.53 9.47
N ILE A 38 2.83 11.46 10.35
CA ILE A 38 2.92 11.21 11.79
C ILE A 38 1.76 11.93 12.47
N THR A 39 0.95 11.18 13.21
CA THR A 39 -0.15 11.68 14.02
C THR A 39 0.14 11.52 15.51
N ASP A 40 -0.54 12.27 16.34
CA ASP A 40 -0.50 12.15 17.79
C ASP A 40 -1.91 12.29 18.39
N GLU A 41 -2.03 12.23 19.71
CA GLU A 41 -3.33 12.37 20.39
C GLU A 41 -3.98 13.75 20.17
N ARG A 42 -3.19 14.79 19.89
CA ARG A 42 -3.66 16.16 19.65
C ARG A 42 -4.04 16.40 18.21
N THR A 43 -3.33 15.73 17.30
CA THR A 43 -3.51 15.82 15.86
C THR A 43 -3.74 14.42 15.30
N PRO A 44 -4.96 13.84 15.48
CA PRO A 44 -5.22 12.45 15.11
C PRO A 44 -5.41 12.23 13.62
N ARG A 45 -5.35 13.29 12.82
CA ARG A 45 -5.58 13.28 11.38
C ARG A 45 -4.42 13.94 10.65
N CYS A 46 -4.11 13.44 9.48
CA CYS A 46 -3.18 14.06 8.54
C CYS A 46 -3.94 14.81 7.46
N GLU A 47 -3.80 16.11 7.44
CA GLU A 47 -4.26 16.96 6.33
C GLU A 47 -3.03 17.27 5.46
N MET A 48 -2.94 16.63 4.30
CA MET A 48 -1.76 16.70 3.43
C MET A 48 -2.12 16.79 1.97
N SER A 49 -1.24 17.43 1.23
CA SER A 49 -1.24 17.44 -0.24
C SER A 49 -0.25 16.40 -0.73
N PHE A 50 -0.74 15.36 -1.39
CA PHE A 50 0.08 14.31 -1.97
C PHE A 50 0.41 14.66 -3.41
N LEU A 51 1.70 14.78 -3.70
CA LEU A 51 2.17 14.89 -5.08
C LEU A 51 2.36 13.47 -5.63
N VAL A 52 1.52 13.12 -6.58
CA VAL A 52 1.61 11.86 -7.30
C VAL A 52 2.24 12.12 -8.66
N PHE A 53 3.27 11.37 -9.00
CA PHE A 53 3.95 11.39 -10.28
C PHE A 53 4.09 9.96 -10.80
N TRP A 54 3.81 9.76 -12.07
CA TRP A 54 4.00 8.46 -12.71
C TRP A 54 4.70 8.62 -14.06
N GLN A 55 5.38 7.56 -14.46
CA GLN A 55 6.06 7.44 -15.74
C GLN A 55 5.96 6.00 -16.24
N SER A 56 5.68 5.84 -17.53
CA SER A 56 5.68 4.57 -18.24
C SER A 56 6.71 4.57 -19.36
N GLY A 57 7.13 3.38 -19.79
CA GLY A 57 8.00 3.22 -20.96
C GLY A 57 7.27 3.43 -22.27
N THR A 58 5.94 3.44 -22.28
CA THR A 58 5.12 3.56 -23.48
C THR A 58 3.92 4.48 -23.23
N LYS A 59 3.53 5.22 -24.26
CA LYS A 59 2.29 5.98 -24.24
C LYS A 59 1.09 5.03 -24.23
N GLY A 60 0.07 5.40 -23.47
CA GLY A 60 -1.14 4.60 -23.35
C GLY A 60 -2.21 5.28 -22.53
N TYR A 61 -3.26 4.54 -22.25
CA TYR A 61 -4.31 4.95 -21.35
C TYR A 61 -4.02 4.42 -19.95
N TYR A 62 -3.82 5.33 -19.00
CA TYR A 62 -3.48 4.99 -17.62
C TYR A 62 -4.37 5.75 -16.65
N CYS A 63 -4.82 5.06 -15.60
CA CYS A 63 -5.63 5.64 -14.54
C CYS A 63 -4.96 5.47 -13.19
N LEU A 64 -5.03 6.50 -12.36
CA LEU A 64 -4.64 6.49 -10.96
C LEU A 64 -5.85 6.19 -10.10
N PHE A 65 -5.69 5.28 -9.16
CA PHE A 65 -6.68 4.89 -8.16
C PHE A 65 -6.11 5.06 -6.75
N ASN A 66 -6.99 5.04 -5.78
CA ASN A 66 -6.64 4.98 -4.36
C ASN A 66 -7.64 4.11 -3.58
N ASP A 67 -7.37 3.87 -2.31
CA ASP A 67 -8.22 3.06 -1.43
C ASP A 67 -9.53 3.76 -0.98
N PHE A 68 -9.70 5.05 -1.23
CA PHE A 68 -10.86 5.82 -0.77
C PHE A 68 -12.04 5.80 -1.75
N GLU A 69 -11.76 5.60 -3.02
CA GLU A 69 -12.75 5.72 -4.09
C GLU A 69 -12.70 4.50 -5.00
N GLU A 70 -13.86 4.00 -5.42
CA GLU A 70 -13.93 2.92 -6.41
C GLU A 70 -13.57 3.43 -7.81
N ALA A 71 -13.92 4.69 -8.09
CA ALA A 71 -13.60 5.33 -9.36
C ALA A 71 -12.14 5.79 -9.41
N ALA A 72 -11.60 5.88 -10.63
CA ALA A 72 -10.28 6.46 -10.82
C ALA A 72 -10.24 7.92 -10.34
N VAL A 73 -9.17 8.27 -9.63
CA VAL A 73 -8.90 9.66 -9.21
C VAL A 73 -8.66 10.53 -10.45
N ARG A 74 -7.89 10.02 -11.40
CA ARG A 74 -7.61 10.64 -12.69
C ARG A 74 -7.16 9.62 -13.71
N CYS A 75 -7.50 9.84 -14.97
CA CYS A 75 -7.01 9.11 -16.13
C CYS A 75 -6.28 10.02 -17.10
N TRP A 76 -5.31 9.46 -17.80
CA TRP A 76 -4.55 10.11 -18.88
C TRP A 76 -4.66 9.26 -20.14
N ASP A 77 -4.87 9.90 -21.26
CA ASP A 77 -5.03 9.25 -22.55
C ASP A 77 -3.84 9.63 -23.48
N ASP A 78 -3.23 8.61 -24.08
CA ASP A 78 -2.06 8.74 -24.95
C ASP A 78 -0.85 9.47 -24.30
N GLU A 79 -0.67 9.25 -22.98
CA GLU A 79 0.42 9.83 -22.20
C GLU A 79 1.37 8.75 -21.70
N ASP A 80 2.62 9.10 -21.46
CA ASP A 80 3.64 8.25 -20.84
C ASP A 80 4.08 8.77 -19.47
N THR A 81 3.63 9.96 -19.08
CA THR A 81 3.86 10.56 -17.77
C THR A 81 2.65 11.33 -17.29
N GLY A 82 2.51 11.49 -15.99
CA GLY A 82 1.47 12.32 -15.42
C GLY A 82 1.80 12.79 -14.02
N ARG A 83 1.13 13.86 -13.62
CA ARG A 83 1.26 14.46 -12.29
C ARG A 83 -0.10 14.88 -11.78
N LEU A 84 -0.29 14.71 -10.46
CA LEU A 84 -1.49 15.13 -9.76
C LEU A 84 -1.11 15.61 -8.35
N ASN A 85 -1.73 16.68 -7.88
CA ASN A 85 -1.79 17.04 -6.47
C ASN A 85 -3.14 16.57 -5.93
N ASP A 86 -3.13 15.78 -4.87
CA ASP A 86 -4.31 15.22 -4.24
C ASP A 86 -4.34 15.64 -2.76
N ASP A 87 -5.25 16.56 -2.40
CA ASP A 87 -5.41 17.05 -1.04
C ASP A 87 -6.34 16.13 -0.28
N ARG A 88 -5.84 15.54 0.81
CA ARG A 88 -6.61 14.57 1.59
C ARG A 88 -6.39 14.69 3.08
N THR A 89 -7.43 14.31 3.81
CA THR A 89 -7.38 14.05 5.24
C THR A 89 -7.38 12.56 5.45
N VAL A 90 -6.31 12.02 6.04
CA VAL A 90 -6.12 10.58 6.26
C VAL A 90 -5.91 10.26 7.73
N ILE A 91 -6.35 9.08 8.15
CA ILE A 91 -6.28 8.60 9.54
C ILE A 91 -5.61 7.22 9.65
N GLU A 92 -5.44 6.55 8.53
CA GLU A 92 -4.88 5.20 8.42
C GLU A 92 -4.08 5.04 7.14
N ASP A 93 -3.29 3.98 7.05
CA ASP A 93 -2.52 3.64 5.85
C ASP A 93 -3.42 3.47 4.65
N PHE A 94 -2.95 3.91 3.49
CA PHE A 94 -3.66 3.75 2.24
C PHE A 94 -2.68 3.67 1.08
N SER A 95 -3.17 3.27 -0.09
CA SER A 95 -2.35 3.12 -1.28
C SER A 95 -2.90 3.91 -2.45
N TYR A 96 -1.97 4.37 -3.29
CA TYR A 96 -2.22 4.75 -4.68
C TYR A 96 -1.72 3.65 -5.60
N TRP A 97 -2.41 3.41 -6.70
CA TRP A 97 -1.92 2.51 -7.74
C TRP A 97 -2.31 2.99 -9.13
N MET A 98 -1.46 2.64 -10.09
CA MET A 98 -1.72 2.84 -11.50
C MET A 98 -2.29 1.56 -12.10
N ALA A 99 -3.29 1.70 -12.95
CA ALA A 99 -3.80 0.62 -13.77
C ALA A 99 -3.83 1.09 -15.24
N GLY A 100 -3.60 0.14 -16.13
CA GLY A 100 -3.79 0.35 -17.55
C GLY A 100 -5.25 0.20 -17.94
N ASP A 101 -5.46 0.08 -19.24
CA ASP A 101 -6.76 -0.07 -19.86
C ASP A 101 -7.52 -1.31 -19.32
N GLU A 102 -8.83 -1.26 -19.39
CA GLU A 102 -9.89 -2.27 -19.25
C GLU A 102 -9.73 -3.41 -18.21
N ASP A 103 -8.56 -3.95 -17.94
CA ASP A 103 -8.42 -5.15 -17.10
C ASP A 103 -8.23 -4.85 -15.60
N GLY A 104 -8.08 -3.59 -15.21
CA GLY A 104 -7.89 -3.18 -13.82
C GLY A 104 -6.63 -3.76 -13.15
N VAL A 105 -5.69 -4.28 -13.93
CA VAL A 105 -4.43 -4.83 -13.44
C VAL A 105 -3.57 -3.72 -12.89
N ARG A 106 -3.15 -3.85 -11.64
CA ARG A 106 -2.24 -2.91 -11.00
C ARG A 106 -0.86 -3.03 -11.61
N LEU A 107 -0.38 -1.94 -12.22
CA LEU A 107 0.94 -1.85 -12.86
C LEU A 107 2.02 -1.40 -11.87
N ALA A 108 1.66 -0.50 -10.97
CA ALA A 108 2.52 -0.03 -9.89
C ALA A 108 1.65 0.44 -8.72
N ALA A 109 2.16 0.33 -7.49
CA ALA A 109 1.47 0.78 -6.29
C ALA A 109 2.47 1.39 -5.30
N VAL A 110 2.00 2.38 -4.53
CA VAL A 110 2.73 3.01 -3.43
C VAL A 110 1.81 3.12 -2.23
N THR A 111 2.26 2.65 -1.08
CA THR A 111 1.55 2.79 0.19
C THR A 111 2.03 4.03 0.92
N VAL A 112 1.09 4.80 1.44
CA VAL A 112 1.32 5.91 2.37
C VAL A 112 1.05 5.40 3.78
N GLU A 113 2.03 5.54 4.67
CA GLU A 113 1.94 5.08 6.05
C GLU A 113 1.51 6.21 6.98
N VAL A 114 0.63 5.90 7.92
CA VAL A 114 0.19 6.82 8.99
C VAL A 114 0.65 6.28 10.33
N LEU A 115 1.72 6.85 10.86
CA LEU A 115 2.26 6.47 12.17
C LEU A 115 1.61 7.29 13.27
N ARG A 116 1.04 6.62 14.27
CA ARG A 116 0.52 7.25 15.46
C ARG A 116 1.58 7.23 16.57
N MET A 117 1.99 8.41 17.00
CA MET A 117 2.86 8.56 18.15
C MET A 117 2.04 8.69 19.43
N GLU A 118 2.23 7.74 20.34
CA GLU A 118 1.74 7.89 21.72
C GLU A 118 2.65 8.88 22.44
N THR A 119 2.12 10.03 22.81
CA THR A 119 2.85 10.97 23.70
C THR A 119 2.90 10.36 25.08
N ASP A 120 4.04 9.74 25.40
CA ASP A 120 4.31 9.16 26.71
C ASP A 120 4.56 10.27 27.76
N ASP A 121 3.56 11.10 27.98
CA ASP A 121 3.56 12.13 29.03
C ASP A 121 3.64 11.50 30.45
N ARG A 122 3.36 10.19 30.57
CA ARG A 122 3.48 9.46 31.83
C ARG A 122 4.94 9.25 32.24
N ARG A 123 5.89 9.17 31.30
CA ARG A 123 7.31 9.06 31.64
C ARG A 123 7.94 10.35 32.14
N ARG A 124 7.49 11.52 31.66
CA ARG A 124 7.99 12.82 32.14
C ARG A 124 7.56 13.11 33.57
N ARG A 125 6.33 12.78 33.96
CA ARG A 125 5.82 13.02 35.32
C ARG A 125 6.48 12.15 36.40
N ARG A 126 7.08 11.03 36.07
CA ARG A 126 7.81 10.18 37.05
C ARG A 126 9.25 10.63 37.29
N ARG A 127 9.87 11.39 36.39
CA ARG A 127 11.26 11.85 36.55
C ARG A 127 11.40 13.15 37.36
N THR A 128 10.31 13.86 37.62
CA THR A 128 10.34 15.12 38.41
C THR A 128 10.03 14.94 39.90
N ARG A 129 9.85 13.70 40.36
CA ARG A 129 9.53 13.42 41.76
C ARG A 129 10.72 12.87 42.53
N HIS A 130 11.86 13.28 42.37
CA HIS A 130 12.94 12.99 43.32
C HIS A 130 14.14 13.85 43.02
N VAL A 131 14.31 14.94 43.77
CA VAL A 131 15.66 15.35 44.13
C VAL A 131 15.77 16.16 45.41
N TRP A 132 14.66 16.70 45.95
CA TRP A 132 14.83 17.63 47.10
C TRP A 132 13.89 17.27 48.25
N ASP A 133 14.19 16.18 48.96
CA ASP A 133 13.83 15.95 50.32
C ASP A 133 15.09 15.51 51.05
N ILE A 134 15.95 16.46 51.36
CA ILE A 134 17.00 16.29 52.33
C ILE A 134 16.77 17.39 53.37
N ASN A 135 16.13 16.99 54.46
CA ASN A 135 16.27 17.65 55.74
C ASN A 135 16.30 16.59 56.82
#